data_75d961f65373465145996f4409c7e45b
#
_entry.id   75d961f65373465145996f4409c7e45b
#
_cell.length_a   1.000
_cell.length_b   1.000
_cell.length_c   1.000
_cell.angle_alpha   90.00
_cell.angle_beta   90.00
_cell.angle_gamma   90.00
#
_symmetry.space_group_name_H-M   'P 1'
#
loop_
_entity.id
_entity.type
_entity.pdbx_description
1 polymer ?
#
loop_
_entity_poly.entity_id
_entity_poly.type
_entity_poly.pdbx_seq_one_letter_code
_entity_poly.pdbx_strand_id
1 'polypeptide(L)'
;CIRDRTSTGVFLATQTLRQLIIEAQTDNKKDYVIPSTTIKDAPLFAYRGMHLDVGRHMFPIEFIKKYIDLLALHKMNRFHWHLTEDQGWRIEIKKYPKLTEVGAWRSQTAIGKNFPYAYEGATFKGDGQSYGGFYTQAEAREIVQYAADRHIIVIPEIDMPGHMLAALASYPEFGNGTGPYKVAEWW
;
A
#
# COMPACT_ATOMS: atom_id res chain seq x y z
N CYS A 1 6.98 30.10 -16.20
CA CYS A 1 5.64 29.77 -16.70
C CYS A 1 5.51 28.26 -16.87
N ILE A 2 4.53 27.65 -16.23
CA ILE A 2 4.18 26.23 -16.43
C ILE A 2 3.17 26.15 -17.56
N ARG A 3 3.44 25.35 -18.60
CA ARG A 3 2.54 25.14 -19.72
C ARG A 3 2.42 23.67 -20.05
N ASP A 4 1.20 23.12 -20.01
CA ASP A 4 0.85 21.78 -20.44
C ASP A 4 -0.56 21.77 -21.06
N ARG A 5 -0.91 20.70 -21.79
CA ARG A 5 -2.23 20.52 -22.41
C ARG A 5 -3.26 19.90 -21.45
N THR A 6 -2.80 19.37 -20.32
CA THR A 6 -3.63 18.62 -19.38
C THR A 6 -3.40 19.07 -17.95
N SER A 7 -4.42 18.93 -17.09
CA SER A 7 -4.30 19.18 -15.66
C SER A 7 -3.22 18.28 -15.00
N THR A 8 -3.11 17.04 -15.46
CA THR A 8 -2.08 16.09 -15.01
C THR A 8 -0.67 16.61 -15.31
N GLY A 9 -0.43 17.09 -16.52
CA GLY A 9 0.88 17.63 -16.91
C GLY A 9 1.22 18.90 -16.12
N VAL A 10 0.25 19.79 -15.89
CA VAL A 10 0.43 20.96 -15.01
C VAL A 10 0.78 20.51 -13.59
N PHE A 11 0.08 19.53 -13.03
CA PHE A 11 0.39 18.96 -11.72
C PHE A 11 1.82 18.38 -11.66
N LEU A 12 2.23 17.59 -12.65
CA LEU A 12 3.58 17.02 -12.72
C LEU A 12 4.67 18.10 -12.82
N ALA A 13 4.40 19.20 -13.55
CA ALA A 13 5.31 20.34 -13.62
C ALA A 13 5.45 21.06 -12.26
N THR A 14 4.36 21.14 -11.47
CA THR A 14 4.46 21.68 -10.10
C THR A 14 5.32 20.81 -9.19
N GLN A 15 5.36 19.47 -9.40
CA GLN A 15 6.27 18.59 -8.67
C GLN A 15 7.75 18.88 -9.00
N THR A 16 8.06 19.18 -10.27
CA THR A 16 9.41 19.64 -10.66
C THR A 16 9.79 20.93 -9.93
N LEU A 17 8.88 21.92 -9.91
CA LEU A 17 9.12 23.16 -9.18
C LEU A 17 9.32 22.91 -7.68
N ARG A 18 8.52 22.02 -7.08
CA ARG A 18 8.66 21.63 -5.67
C ARG A 18 10.04 21.02 -5.38
N GLN A 19 10.54 20.14 -6.25
CA GLN A 19 11.87 19.55 -6.12
C GLN A 19 12.96 20.62 -6.17
N LEU A 20 12.91 21.55 -7.12
CA LEU A 20 13.85 22.68 -7.21
C LEU A 20 13.85 23.56 -5.95
N ILE A 21 12.67 23.80 -5.35
CA ILE A 21 12.55 24.54 -4.09
C ILE A 21 13.19 23.74 -2.95
N ILE A 22 12.96 22.44 -2.86
CA ILE A 22 13.55 21.59 -1.82
C ILE A 22 15.07 21.56 -1.94
N GLU A 23 15.60 21.44 -3.16
CA GLU A 23 17.05 21.49 -3.40
C GLU A 23 17.66 22.85 -3.00
N ALA A 24 16.98 23.96 -3.32
CA ALA A 24 17.42 25.29 -2.93
C ALA A 24 17.43 25.52 -1.40
N GLN A 25 16.63 24.76 -0.64
CA GLN A 25 16.57 24.83 0.82
C GLN A 25 17.79 24.21 1.53
N THR A 26 18.48 23.26 0.89
CA THR A 26 19.57 22.50 1.53
C THR A 26 20.83 23.34 1.79
N ASP A 27 20.96 24.51 1.17
CA ASP A 27 22.14 25.37 1.27
C ASP A 27 22.16 26.33 2.48
N ASN A 28 21.22 26.19 3.44
CA ASN A 28 21.12 27.05 4.65
C ASN A 28 21.10 28.58 4.38
N LYS A 29 20.72 28.98 3.17
CA LYS A 29 20.59 30.40 2.81
C LYS A 29 19.17 30.90 3.14
N LYS A 30 19.09 32.17 3.58
CA LYS A 30 17.80 32.84 3.86
C LYS A 30 16.96 33.06 2.61
N ASP A 31 17.60 33.09 1.44
CA ASP A 31 16.96 33.33 0.15
C ASP A 31 17.03 32.09 -0.72
N TYR A 32 15.88 31.63 -1.21
CA TYR A 32 15.79 30.50 -2.16
C TYR A 32 16.03 31.05 -3.58
N VAL A 33 17.19 30.73 -4.16
CA VAL A 33 17.51 31.14 -5.52
C VAL A 33 17.33 29.94 -6.46
N ILE A 34 16.29 30.01 -7.30
CA ILE A 34 16.11 29.07 -8.40
C ILE A 34 16.66 29.75 -9.65
N PRO A 35 17.68 29.17 -10.33
CA PRO A 35 18.25 29.76 -11.53
C PRO A 35 17.17 29.82 -12.64
N SER A 36 17.23 30.88 -13.46
CA SER A 36 16.37 30.97 -14.65
C SER A 36 16.68 29.81 -15.58
N THR A 37 15.66 28.98 -15.83
CA THR A 37 15.82 27.76 -16.63
C THR A 37 14.57 27.46 -17.43
N THR A 38 14.73 26.70 -18.51
CA THR A 38 13.62 26.12 -19.29
C THR A 38 13.70 24.62 -19.22
N ILE A 39 12.67 23.98 -18.65
CA ILE A 39 12.57 22.53 -18.54
C ILE A 39 11.51 22.05 -19.52
N LYS A 40 11.89 21.14 -20.41
CA LYS A 40 10.98 20.37 -21.27
C LYS A 40 11.03 18.94 -20.80
N ASP A 41 9.90 18.44 -20.27
CA ASP A 41 9.83 17.13 -19.64
C ASP A 41 8.61 16.36 -20.16
N ALA A 42 8.78 15.06 -20.34
CA ALA A 42 7.72 14.12 -20.68
C ALA A 42 8.05 12.75 -20.08
N PRO A 43 7.05 12.02 -19.60
CA PRO A 43 7.29 10.69 -19.05
C PRO A 43 7.73 9.70 -20.14
N LEU A 44 8.83 8.97 -19.88
CA LEU A 44 9.29 7.90 -20.78
C LEU A 44 8.33 6.70 -20.74
N PHE A 45 7.75 6.38 -19.58
CA PHE A 45 6.81 5.29 -19.39
C PHE A 45 5.42 5.82 -19.01
N ALA A 46 4.40 5.29 -19.67
CA ALA A 46 3.00 5.61 -19.36
C ALA A 46 2.57 5.08 -17.99
N TYR A 47 3.05 3.91 -17.60
CA TYR A 47 2.82 3.30 -16.29
C TYR A 47 4.05 3.52 -15.39
N ARG A 48 3.86 4.20 -14.26
CA ARG A 48 4.89 4.44 -13.25
C ARG A 48 4.25 4.25 -11.89
N GLY A 49 4.51 3.14 -11.25
CA GLY A 49 3.80 2.76 -10.04
C GLY A 49 4.70 2.15 -8.99
N MET A 50 4.17 2.12 -7.77
CA MET A 50 4.73 1.41 -6.65
C MET A 50 3.64 0.55 -6.00
N HIS A 51 4.08 -0.53 -5.40
CA HIS A 51 3.27 -1.51 -4.68
C HIS A 51 3.42 -1.31 -3.17
N LEU A 52 2.32 -1.48 -2.42
CA LEU A 52 2.34 -1.54 -0.97
C LEU A 52 1.52 -2.75 -0.51
N ASP A 53 2.20 -3.68 0.14
CA ASP A 53 1.59 -4.83 0.79
C ASP A 53 1.10 -4.45 2.18
N VAL A 54 -0.19 -4.38 2.35
CA VAL A 54 -0.83 -4.13 3.65
C VAL A 54 -1.43 -5.41 4.26
N GLY A 55 -1.45 -6.49 3.50
CA GLY A 55 -1.91 -7.81 3.96
C GLY A 55 -0.99 -8.37 5.02
N ARG A 56 0.30 -8.42 4.76
CA ARG A 56 1.31 -8.90 5.70
C ARG A 56 1.52 -7.97 6.88
N HIS A 57 1.47 -6.66 6.63
CA HIS A 57 1.56 -5.64 7.69
C HIS A 57 0.58 -4.50 7.43
N MET A 58 -0.31 -4.24 8.40
CA MET A 58 -1.30 -3.16 8.33
C MET A 58 -0.62 -1.80 8.52
N PHE A 59 -0.89 -0.85 7.62
CA PHE A 59 -0.45 0.53 7.74
C PHE A 59 -1.65 1.46 7.98
N PRO A 60 -1.54 2.45 8.85
CA PRO A 60 -2.62 3.42 9.08
C PRO A 60 -2.84 4.29 7.85
N ILE A 61 -4.05 4.86 7.72
CA ILE A 61 -4.46 5.73 6.60
C ILE A 61 -3.47 6.90 6.40
N GLU A 62 -2.97 7.46 7.48
CA GLU A 62 -2.01 8.59 7.42
C GLU A 62 -0.68 8.19 6.76
N PHE A 63 -0.23 6.95 6.99
CA PHE A 63 0.94 6.43 6.30
C PHE A 63 0.68 6.26 4.80
N ILE A 64 -0.49 5.74 4.42
CA ILE A 64 -0.86 5.56 3.01
C ILE A 64 -0.95 6.90 2.29
N LYS A 65 -1.54 7.91 2.91
CA LYS A 65 -1.55 9.27 2.36
C LYS A 65 -0.14 9.82 2.15
N LYS A 66 0.74 9.66 3.14
CA LYS A 66 2.14 10.04 3.02
C LYS A 66 2.85 9.28 1.89
N TYR A 67 2.56 7.99 1.73
CA TYR A 67 3.09 7.17 0.65
C TYR A 67 2.62 7.70 -0.72
N ILE A 68 1.34 8.05 -0.86
CA ILE A 68 0.78 8.68 -2.06
C ILE A 68 1.41 10.05 -2.34
N ASP A 69 1.70 10.86 -1.32
CA ASP A 69 2.41 12.13 -1.47
C ASP A 69 3.82 11.94 -2.03
N LEU A 70 4.53 10.90 -1.58
CA LEU A 70 5.84 10.54 -2.11
C LEU A 70 5.74 10.04 -3.56
N LEU A 71 4.75 9.22 -3.88
CA LEU A 71 4.48 8.82 -5.27
C LEU A 71 4.26 10.05 -6.17
N ALA A 72 3.46 11.01 -5.72
CA ALA A 72 3.20 12.25 -6.44
C ALA A 72 4.48 13.07 -6.64
N LEU A 73 5.31 13.23 -5.59
CA LEU A 73 6.59 13.93 -5.65
C LEU A 73 7.53 13.32 -6.69
N HIS A 74 7.54 11.99 -6.80
CA HIS A 74 8.33 11.25 -7.78
C HIS A 74 7.62 11.04 -9.12
N LYS A 75 6.53 11.78 -9.38
CA LYS A 75 5.75 11.73 -10.63
C LYS A 75 5.25 10.33 -11.00
N MET A 76 5.03 9.46 -10.01
CA MET A 76 4.34 8.20 -10.19
C MET A 76 2.85 8.44 -10.45
N ASN A 77 2.19 7.52 -11.14
CA ASN A 77 0.78 7.66 -11.52
C ASN A 77 -0.06 6.41 -11.24
N ARG A 78 0.53 5.42 -10.57
CA ARG A 78 -0.15 4.19 -10.14
C ARG A 78 0.25 3.86 -8.71
N PHE A 79 -0.75 3.54 -7.90
CA PHE A 79 -0.58 2.98 -6.57
C PHE A 79 -1.22 1.60 -6.56
N HIS A 80 -0.40 0.56 -6.53
CA HIS A 80 -0.82 -0.83 -6.41
C HIS A 80 -0.99 -1.16 -4.94
N TRP A 81 -2.24 -1.32 -4.51
CA TRP A 81 -2.61 -1.53 -3.12
C TRP A 81 -2.98 -2.99 -2.90
N HIS A 82 -2.05 -3.77 -2.37
CA HIS A 82 -2.20 -5.20 -2.09
C HIS A 82 -2.93 -5.39 -0.76
N LEU A 83 -4.23 -5.69 -0.84
CA LEU A 83 -5.17 -5.62 0.28
C LEU A 83 -5.39 -6.94 0.99
N THR A 84 -5.02 -8.07 0.39
CA THR A 84 -5.34 -9.39 0.93
C THR A 84 -4.16 -10.33 0.84
N GLU A 85 -3.92 -11.08 1.91
CA GLU A 85 -2.86 -12.05 2.03
C GLU A 85 -3.23 -13.15 3.03
N ASP A 86 -2.41 -14.19 3.12
CA ASP A 86 -2.56 -15.27 4.09
C ASP A 86 -2.55 -14.75 5.55
N GLN A 87 -1.82 -13.65 5.79
CA GLN A 87 -1.61 -13.03 7.10
C GLN A 87 -2.65 -11.97 7.45
N GLY A 88 -3.53 -11.62 6.50
CA GLY A 88 -4.61 -10.70 6.80
C GLY A 88 -5.40 -10.22 5.60
N TRP A 89 -6.71 -10.14 5.81
CA TRP A 89 -7.66 -9.49 4.90
C TRP A 89 -7.89 -8.04 5.34
N ARG A 90 -7.59 -7.06 4.50
CA ARG A 90 -7.52 -5.65 4.91
C ARG A 90 -8.62 -4.74 4.36
N ILE A 91 -9.62 -5.26 3.67
CA ILE A 91 -10.71 -4.45 3.12
C ILE A 91 -12.08 -4.92 3.61
N GLU A 92 -12.90 -4.01 4.10
CA GLU A 92 -14.27 -4.30 4.52
C GLU A 92 -15.13 -4.74 3.32
N ILE A 93 -15.74 -5.94 3.44
CA ILE A 93 -16.76 -6.42 2.52
C ILE A 93 -18.03 -6.65 3.33
N LYS A 94 -18.97 -5.70 3.28
CA LYS A 94 -20.18 -5.72 4.11
C LYS A 94 -21.01 -6.99 3.96
N LYS A 95 -21.00 -7.60 2.77
CA LYS A 95 -21.69 -8.88 2.52
C LYS A 95 -21.01 -10.07 3.19
N TYR A 96 -19.71 -9.94 3.49
CA TYR A 96 -18.88 -11.00 4.07
C TYR A 96 -18.14 -10.48 5.31
N PRO A 97 -18.84 -10.19 6.42
CA PRO A 97 -18.28 -9.51 7.59
C PRO A 97 -17.14 -10.27 8.27
N LYS A 98 -17.19 -11.61 8.26
CA LYS A 98 -16.14 -12.44 8.86
C LYS A 98 -14.75 -12.22 8.22
N LEU A 99 -14.67 -11.70 6.99
CA LEU A 99 -13.40 -11.37 6.36
C LEU A 99 -12.61 -10.34 7.19
N THR A 100 -13.30 -9.43 7.88
CA THR A 100 -12.67 -8.44 8.75
C THR A 100 -12.78 -8.78 10.25
N GLU A 101 -13.79 -9.55 10.65
CA GLU A 101 -13.92 -10.01 12.04
C GLU A 101 -12.89 -11.10 12.39
N VAL A 102 -12.60 -12.00 11.44
CA VAL A 102 -11.68 -13.13 11.60
C VAL A 102 -10.43 -12.94 10.75
N GLY A 103 -10.62 -12.77 9.42
CA GLY A 103 -9.53 -12.75 8.45
C GLY A 103 -8.57 -11.56 8.59
N ALA A 104 -8.98 -10.47 9.23
CA ALA A 104 -8.12 -9.32 9.47
C ALA A 104 -7.17 -9.49 10.67
N TRP A 105 -7.28 -10.59 11.44
CA TRP A 105 -6.58 -10.76 12.70
C TRP A 105 -5.80 -12.06 12.75
N ARG A 106 -4.57 -12.01 13.24
CA ARG A 106 -3.74 -13.17 13.57
C ARG A 106 -3.38 -13.15 15.06
N SER A 107 -3.19 -14.32 15.65
CA SER A 107 -2.95 -14.45 17.09
C SER A 107 -1.58 -13.93 17.51
N GLN A 108 -0.59 -13.99 16.62
CA GLN A 108 0.77 -13.51 16.84
C GLN A 108 1.48 -13.30 15.50
N THR A 109 2.69 -12.76 15.55
CA THR A 109 3.55 -12.60 14.38
C THR A 109 4.89 -13.30 14.60
N ALA A 110 5.40 -13.99 13.60
CA ALA A 110 6.72 -14.61 13.64
C ALA A 110 7.83 -13.58 13.93
N ILE A 111 8.75 -13.91 14.83
CA ILE A 111 9.91 -13.08 15.14
C ILE A 111 11.05 -13.44 14.21
N GLY A 112 11.49 -12.46 13.40
CA GLY A 112 12.60 -12.62 12.44
C GLY A 112 12.26 -13.61 11.32
N LYS A 113 13.27 -14.26 10.76
CA LYS A 113 13.14 -15.25 9.68
C LYS A 113 12.79 -16.63 10.24
N ASN A 114 11.68 -16.74 10.93
CA ASN A 114 11.29 -17.95 11.65
C ASN A 114 10.17 -18.68 10.92
N PHE A 115 10.55 -19.48 9.93
CA PHE A 115 9.64 -20.32 9.16
C PHE A 115 9.50 -21.69 9.78
N PRO A 116 8.30 -22.13 10.16
CA PRO A 116 8.11 -23.46 10.74
C PRO A 116 8.42 -24.61 9.75
N TYR A 117 8.58 -24.33 8.48
CA TYR A 117 8.86 -25.31 7.42
C TYR A 117 10.22 -25.12 6.73
N ALA A 118 11.06 -24.20 7.22
CA ALA A 118 12.29 -23.83 6.52
C ALA A 118 13.34 -24.95 6.54
N TYR A 119 13.34 -25.79 7.57
CA TYR A 119 14.24 -26.97 7.71
C TYR A 119 13.71 -27.90 8.79
N GLU A 120 14.14 -29.16 8.75
CA GLU A 120 13.78 -30.15 9.77
C GLU A 120 14.25 -29.68 11.16
N GLY A 121 13.34 -29.66 12.12
CA GLY A 121 13.59 -29.18 13.49
C GLY A 121 13.39 -27.66 13.68
N ALA A 122 12.96 -26.92 12.65
CA ALA A 122 12.58 -25.52 12.82
C ALA A 122 11.39 -25.40 13.79
N THR A 123 11.56 -24.56 14.82
CA THR A 123 10.50 -24.25 15.78
C THR A 123 9.91 -22.88 15.50
N PHE A 124 8.59 -22.78 15.44
CA PHE A 124 7.92 -21.49 15.34
C PHE A 124 8.14 -20.67 16.61
N LYS A 125 8.55 -19.41 16.43
CA LYS A 125 8.69 -18.43 17.50
C LYS A 125 7.90 -17.19 17.15
N GLY A 126 6.77 -16.98 17.81
CA GLY A 126 5.94 -15.81 17.69
C GLY A 126 6.17 -14.79 18.81
N ASP A 127 5.67 -13.59 18.63
CA ASP A 127 5.70 -12.50 19.61
C ASP A 127 4.60 -12.61 20.68
N GLY A 128 3.66 -13.54 20.50
CA GLY A 128 2.53 -13.76 21.42
C GLY A 128 1.52 -12.61 21.46
N GLN A 129 1.57 -11.69 20.50
CA GLN A 129 0.67 -10.54 20.45
C GLN A 129 -0.28 -10.61 19.28
N SER A 130 -1.58 -10.48 19.54
CA SER A 130 -2.58 -10.37 18.48
C SER A 130 -2.32 -9.15 17.63
N TYR A 131 -2.34 -9.35 16.31
CA TYR A 131 -2.07 -8.30 15.34
C TYR A 131 -3.11 -8.30 14.22
N GLY A 132 -3.56 -7.11 13.82
CA GLY A 132 -4.52 -7.00 12.72
C GLY A 132 -5.04 -5.59 12.50
N GLY A 133 -6.10 -5.52 11.73
CA GLY A 133 -6.80 -4.31 11.32
C GLY A 133 -7.27 -4.41 9.87
N PHE A 134 -8.12 -3.49 9.48
CA PHE A 134 -8.64 -3.41 8.12
C PHE A 134 -9.07 -1.97 7.79
N TYR A 135 -9.25 -1.70 6.53
CA TYR A 135 -9.80 -0.43 6.04
C TYR A 135 -11.32 -0.60 5.81
N THR A 136 -12.08 0.32 6.35
CA THR A 136 -13.49 0.45 6.02
C THR A 136 -13.66 0.89 4.57
N GLN A 137 -14.86 0.66 3.99
CA GLN A 137 -15.14 1.18 2.65
C GLN A 137 -15.08 2.71 2.59
N ALA A 138 -15.32 3.41 3.70
CA ALA A 138 -15.20 4.86 3.77
C ALA A 138 -13.73 5.29 3.65
N GLU A 139 -12.84 4.67 4.42
CA GLU A 139 -11.40 4.90 4.35
C GLU A 139 -10.81 4.54 2.99
N ALA A 140 -11.27 3.44 2.39
CA ALA A 140 -10.84 3.06 1.04
C ALA A 140 -11.24 4.12 0.00
N ARG A 141 -12.46 4.68 0.07
CA ARG A 141 -12.89 5.79 -0.80
C ARG A 141 -12.06 7.04 -0.57
N GLU A 142 -11.75 7.35 0.69
CA GLU A 142 -10.90 8.47 1.05
C GLU A 142 -9.51 8.35 0.40
N ILE A 143 -8.88 7.19 0.46
CA ILE A 143 -7.59 6.94 -0.18
C ILE A 143 -7.67 7.06 -1.70
N VAL A 144 -8.72 6.52 -2.33
CA VAL A 144 -8.93 6.63 -3.77
C VAL A 144 -9.09 8.10 -4.18
N GLN A 145 -9.87 8.89 -3.43
CA GLN A 145 -10.03 10.32 -3.72
C GLN A 145 -8.73 11.09 -3.50
N TYR A 146 -8.03 10.81 -2.40
CA TYR A 146 -6.75 11.43 -2.08
C TYR A 146 -5.69 11.19 -3.17
N ALA A 147 -5.66 9.99 -3.73
CA ALA A 147 -4.80 9.64 -4.87
C ALA A 147 -5.25 10.33 -6.15
N ALA A 148 -6.56 10.37 -6.43
CA ALA A 148 -7.12 11.03 -7.62
C ALA A 148 -6.80 12.53 -7.66
N ASP A 149 -6.84 13.22 -6.53
CA ASP A 149 -6.46 14.65 -6.40
C ASP A 149 -4.97 14.88 -6.74
N ARG A 150 -4.16 13.81 -6.77
CA ARG A 150 -2.74 13.81 -7.15
C ARG A 150 -2.47 13.16 -8.50
N HIS A 151 -3.53 12.93 -9.28
CA HIS A 151 -3.47 12.26 -10.57
C HIS A 151 -2.86 10.83 -10.51
N ILE A 152 -3.07 10.14 -9.40
CA ILE A 152 -2.64 8.75 -9.17
C ILE A 152 -3.87 7.85 -9.19
N ILE A 153 -3.81 6.79 -9.99
CA ILE A 153 -4.83 5.76 -10.03
C ILE A 153 -4.47 4.67 -9.01
N VAL A 154 -5.40 4.35 -8.12
CA VAL A 154 -5.29 3.22 -7.21
C VAL A 154 -5.69 1.94 -7.95
N ILE A 155 -4.85 0.92 -7.86
CA ILE A 155 -5.11 -0.43 -8.36
C ILE A 155 -5.22 -1.32 -7.12
N PRO A 156 -6.46 -1.61 -6.66
CA PRO A 156 -6.65 -2.51 -5.54
C PRO A 156 -6.42 -3.95 -6.00
N GLU A 157 -5.68 -4.71 -5.22
CA GLU A 157 -5.46 -6.13 -5.46
C GLU A 157 -6.16 -6.97 -4.39
N ILE A 158 -6.94 -7.93 -4.87
CA ILE A 158 -7.52 -9.02 -4.09
C ILE A 158 -6.95 -10.31 -4.67
N ASP A 159 -6.02 -10.92 -3.97
CA ASP A 159 -5.29 -12.09 -4.48
C ASP A 159 -6.11 -13.37 -4.29
N MET A 160 -6.23 -14.15 -5.37
CA MET A 160 -6.86 -15.46 -5.37
C MET A 160 -6.53 -16.25 -6.66
N PRO A 161 -6.49 -17.57 -6.63
CA PRO A 161 -6.80 -18.48 -5.51
C PRO A 161 -5.66 -18.68 -4.52
N GLY A 162 -4.47 -18.15 -4.82
CA GLY A 162 -3.33 -18.12 -3.89
C GLY A 162 -3.54 -17.08 -2.79
N HIS A 163 -2.75 -17.16 -1.73
CA HIS A 163 -2.71 -16.17 -0.66
C HIS A 163 -4.09 -15.89 0.00
N MET A 164 -4.90 -16.96 0.16
CA MET A 164 -6.29 -16.86 0.65
C MET A 164 -6.52 -17.42 2.04
N LEU A 165 -5.50 -17.77 2.83
CA LEU A 165 -5.71 -18.39 4.15
C LEU A 165 -6.55 -17.50 5.08
N ALA A 166 -6.41 -16.18 5.03
CA ALA A 166 -7.25 -15.27 5.79
C ALA A 166 -8.73 -15.35 5.39
N ALA A 167 -9.02 -15.46 4.11
CA ALA A 167 -10.38 -15.64 3.60
C ALA A 167 -10.92 -17.03 3.96
N LEU A 168 -10.12 -18.08 3.84
CA LEU A 168 -10.53 -19.46 4.18
C LEU A 168 -10.70 -19.64 5.70
N ALA A 169 -9.93 -18.96 6.53
CA ALA A 169 -10.14 -18.91 7.97
C ALA A 169 -11.50 -18.27 8.32
N SER A 170 -11.95 -17.31 7.52
CA SER A 170 -13.23 -16.61 7.68
C SER A 170 -14.42 -17.42 7.15
N TYR A 171 -14.22 -18.09 6.02
CA TYR A 171 -15.24 -18.84 5.26
C TYR A 171 -14.64 -20.14 4.74
N PRO A 172 -14.51 -21.17 5.59
CA PRO A 172 -13.89 -22.46 5.22
C PRO A 172 -14.58 -23.16 4.04
N GLU A 173 -15.86 -22.90 3.83
CA GLU A 173 -16.67 -23.44 2.73
C GLU A 173 -16.18 -23.02 1.33
N PHE A 174 -15.33 -22.00 1.21
CA PHE A 174 -14.72 -21.59 -0.06
C PHE A 174 -13.48 -22.41 -0.41
N GLY A 175 -12.99 -23.21 0.52
CA GLY A 175 -11.86 -24.08 0.31
C GLY A 175 -12.26 -25.46 -0.26
N ASN A 176 -11.30 -26.12 -0.89
CA ASN A 176 -11.44 -27.49 -1.38
C ASN A 176 -10.85 -28.53 -0.42
N GLY A 177 -10.34 -28.10 0.72
CA GLY A 177 -9.74 -28.94 1.74
C GLY A 177 -10.63 -29.14 2.95
N THR A 178 -10.16 -29.92 3.91
CA THR A 178 -10.93 -30.30 5.11
C THR A 178 -10.79 -29.32 6.28
N GLY A 179 -10.02 -28.24 6.13
CA GLY A 179 -9.78 -27.33 7.27
C GLY A 179 -9.21 -28.05 8.52
N PRO A 180 -9.14 -27.41 9.66
CA PRO A 180 -9.43 -25.98 9.86
C PRO A 180 -8.34 -25.09 9.23
N TYR A 181 -8.78 -23.96 8.66
CA TYR A 181 -7.88 -22.92 8.16
C TYR A 181 -7.62 -21.89 9.27
N LYS A 182 -6.43 -21.33 9.30
CA LYS A 182 -6.03 -20.25 10.22
C LYS A 182 -5.36 -19.13 9.44
N VAL A 183 -5.55 -17.90 9.90
CA VAL A 183 -4.78 -16.75 9.40
C VAL A 183 -3.30 -17.01 9.70
N ALA A 184 -2.46 -16.84 8.69
CA ALA A 184 -1.04 -17.14 8.81
C ALA A 184 -0.33 -16.16 9.75
N GLU A 185 0.60 -16.67 10.53
CA GLU A 185 1.42 -15.93 11.51
C GLU A 185 2.83 -15.64 10.98
N TRP A 186 3.16 -16.15 9.80
CA TRP A 186 4.46 -16.04 9.14
C TRP A 186 4.30 -15.72 7.65
N TRP A 187 5.37 -15.38 6.96
CA TRP A 187 5.46 -15.14 5.52
C TRP A 187 6.81 -15.59 4.93
#